data_f4f3b0338a1cc0f3627b95a87d2a94fb
#
_entry.id   f4f3b0338a1cc0f3627b95a87d2a94fb
#
_cell.length_a   1.000
_cell.length_b   1.000
_cell.length_c   1.000
_cell.angle_alpha   90.00
_cell.angle_beta   90.00
_cell.angle_gamma   90.00
#
_symmetry.space_group_name_H-M   'P 1'
#
loop_
_entity.id
_entity.type
_entity.pdbx_description
1 polymer ?
#
loop_
_entity_poly.entity_id
_entity_poly.type
_entity_poly.pdbx_seq_one_letter_code
_entity_poly.pdbx_strand_id
1 'polypeptide(L)'
;MRATRFIFLSGCLGILAVQTEAAPFHLRVNDAAGKPLPCRIHLYNAAGKPLFTKGLPAWRDHFVCDGNAKLNLLAGQYRYEIERGPEYETAAGKVDLKKDGTRLVVPLKRIADLAKAGWFSGDLHIHRPLKDIPLLIRAEDLHIAPVITWWNNRNLWKGQPIPANILGELPGPRFIHAMAGEDEREGGALLYFHLNEPLAITGSTREFPSPMKFLTAARKHDGVWVDIEKPFWWDVPLWLASGRCDSIGLANNHMCRSSVYASEA
;
A
#
# COMPACT_ATOMS: atom_id res chain seq x y z
N MET A 1 -73.69 42.21 5.25
CA MET A 1 -72.45 41.59 4.79
C MET A 1 -71.58 41.29 6.00
N ARG A 2 -71.47 39.99 6.40
CA ARG A 2 -70.61 39.57 7.52
C ARG A 2 -69.37 38.97 6.91
N ALA A 3 -68.20 39.54 7.24
CA ALA A 3 -66.89 39.04 6.80
C ALA A 3 -66.39 37.96 7.78
N THR A 4 -66.24 36.75 7.28
CA THR A 4 -65.67 35.61 8.04
C THR A 4 -64.15 35.68 7.90
N ARG A 5 -63.45 35.86 9.01
CA ARG A 5 -61.96 35.78 9.07
C ARG A 5 -61.56 34.33 9.26
N PHE A 6 -60.80 33.78 8.31
CA PHE A 6 -60.09 32.52 8.45
C PHE A 6 -58.75 32.80 9.12
N ILE A 7 -58.51 32.12 10.26
CA ILE A 7 -57.22 32.13 10.95
C ILE A 7 -56.49 30.87 10.45
N PHE A 8 -55.39 31.05 9.70
CA PHE A 8 -54.43 29.99 9.35
C PHE A 8 -53.49 29.78 10.54
N LEU A 9 -53.59 28.67 11.24
CA LEU A 9 -52.57 28.19 12.18
C LEU A 9 -51.46 27.53 11.37
N SER A 10 -50.32 28.22 11.23
CA SER A 10 -49.11 27.64 10.64
C SER A 10 -48.37 26.86 11.73
N GLY A 11 -48.52 25.53 11.70
CA GLY A 11 -47.78 24.62 12.58
C GLY A 11 -46.35 24.48 12.08
N CYS A 12 -45.36 25.14 12.74
CA CYS A 12 -43.96 24.87 12.56
C CYS A 12 -43.63 23.49 13.14
N LEU A 13 -43.52 22.45 12.29
CA LEU A 13 -42.84 21.20 12.67
C LEU A 13 -41.37 21.49 12.82
N GLY A 14 -40.88 21.67 14.04
CA GLY A 14 -39.48 21.75 14.35
C GLY A 14 -38.85 20.36 14.14
N ILE A 15 -38.13 20.19 13.04
CA ILE A 15 -37.26 19.02 12.86
C ILE A 15 -36.11 19.19 13.86
N LEU A 16 -36.18 18.50 14.99
CA LEU A 16 -35.03 18.32 15.89
C LEU A 16 -33.96 17.55 15.14
N ALA A 17 -32.97 18.24 14.60
CA ALA A 17 -31.76 17.63 14.09
C ALA A 17 -31.05 16.97 15.29
N VAL A 18 -31.16 15.67 15.41
CA VAL A 18 -30.36 14.88 16.36
C VAL A 18 -28.90 15.02 15.88
N GLN A 19 -28.15 15.89 16.54
CA GLN A 19 -26.69 15.94 16.36
C GLN A 19 -26.13 14.63 16.86
N THR A 20 -25.78 13.73 15.96
CA THR A 20 -25.06 12.50 16.28
C THR A 20 -23.61 12.86 16.51
N GLU A 21 -23.19 12.97 17.78
CA GLU A 21 -21.80 13.19 18.13
C GLU A 21 -20.97 11.93 17.81
N ALA A 22 -19.75 12.15 17.30
CA ALA A 22 -18.80 11.10 17.07
C ALA A 22 -18.19 10.65 18.41
N ALA A 23 -18.12 9.34 18.63
CA ALA A 23 -17.56 8.73 19.83
C ALA A 23 -16.20 8.09 19.55
N PRO A 24 -15.32 7.96 20.56
CA PRO A 24 -14.01 7.34 20.39
C PRO A 24 -14.14 5.84 20.10
N PHE A 25 -13.51 5.40 19.04
CA PHE A 25 -13.32 3.99 18.71
C PHE A 25 -11.84 3.63 18.80
N HIS A 26 -11.51 2.69 19.68
CA HIS A 26 -10.16 2.18 19.89
C HIS A 26 -10.08 0.75 19.40
N LEU A 27 -9.35 0.56 18.30
CA LEU A 27 -9.02 -0.74 17.78
C LEU A 27 -7.61 -1.13 18.19
N ARG A 28 -7.48 -2.33 18.74
CA ARG A 28 -6.19 -2.95 19.06
C ARG A 28 -6.10 -4.32 18.39
N VAL A 29 -5.02 -4.53 17.65
CA VAL A 29 -4.67 -5.80 17.02
C VAL A 29 -3.43 -6.36 17.69
N ASN A 30 -3.49 -7.63 18.11
CA ASN A 30 -2.42 -8.26 18.88
C ASN A 30 -1.97 -9.56 18.22
N ASP A 31 -0.73 -9.95 18.51
CA ASP A 31 -0.24 -11.32 18.34
C ASP A 31 -0.79 -12.26 19.44
N ALA A 32 -0.39 -13.54 19.37
CA ALA A 32 -0.79 -14.55 20.35
C ALA A 32 -0.25 -14.27 21.77
N ALA A 33 0.81 -13.46 21.92
CA ALA A 33 1.36 -13.03 23.22
C ALA A 33 0.71 -11.73 23.75
N GLY A 34 -0.29 -11.19 23.04
CA GLY A 34 -0.97 -9.96 23.44
C GLY A 34 -0.19 -8.68 23.10
N LYS A 35 0.91 -8.75 22.35
CA LYS A 35 1.66 -7.58 21.90
C LYS A 35 1.00 -6.93 20.68
N PRO A 36 1.00 -5.59 20.58
CA PRO A 36 0.51 -4.90 19.39
C PRO A 36 1.19 -5.43 18.13
N LEU A 37 0.40 -5.71 17.11
CA LEU A 37 0.84 -6.31 15.87
C LEU A 37 0.54 -5.36 14.70
N PRO A 38 1.55 -4.83 14.01
CA PRO A 38 1.32 -4.01 12.81
C PRO A 38 0.52 -4.77 11.76
N CYS A 39 -0.47 -4.10 11.17
CA CYS A 39 -1.42 -4.76 10.26
C CYS A 39 -2.12 -3.76 9.34
N ARG A 40 -2.79 -4.30 8.32
CA ARG A 40 -3.70 -3.61 7.42
C ARG A 40 -5.13 -3.71 7.96
N ILE A 41 -5.87 -2.61 7.89
CA ILE A 41 -7.23 -2.52 8.40
C ILE A 41 -8.16 -1.99 7.31
N HIS A 42 -9.14 -2.79 6.93
CA HIS A 42 -10.31 -2.41 6.16
C HIS A 42 -11.45 -2.18 7.14
N LEU A 43 -11.92 -0.95 7.24
CA LEU A 43 -13.03 -0.57 8.12
C LEU A 43 -14.12 0.11 7.29
N TYR A 44 -15.33 -0.42 7.34
CA TYR A 44 -16.46 0.07 6.54
C TYR A 44 -17.64 0.46 7.42
N ASN A 45 -18.32 1.54 7.07
CA ASN A 45 -19.60 1.89 7.65
C ASN A 45 -20.74 1.00 7.10
N ALA A 46 -21.96 1.18 7.58
CA ALA A 46 -23.14 0.42 7.16
C ALA A 46 -23.46 0.56 5.65
N ALA A 47 -23.05 1.69 5.02
CA ALA A 47 -23.22 1.92 3.59
C ALA A 47 -22.06 1.31 2.74
N GLY A 48 -21.13 0.57 3.36
CA GLY A 48 -19.99 -0.04 2.68
C GLY A 48 -18.87 0.95 2.32
N LYS A 49 -18.93 2.19 2.80
CA LYS A 49 -17.88 3.19 2.54
C LYS A 49 -16.67 2.92 3.43
N PRO A 50 -15.43 2.85 2.86
CA PRO A 50 -14.22 2.68 3.64
C PRO A 50 -13.93 3.92 4.50
N LEU A 51 -13.37 3.68 5.67
CA LEU A 51 -13.01 4.70 6.66
C LEU A 51 -11.52 4.67 6.94
N PHE A 52 -10.96 5.85 7.20
CA PHE A 52 -9.54 6.04 7.43
C PHE A 52 -9.31 6.87 8.69
N THR A 53 -8.12 6.74 9.27
CA THR A 53 -7.66 7.65 10.33
C THR A 53 -6.58 8.60 9.83
N LYS A 54 -6.57 9.81 10.34
CA LYS A 54 -5.56 10.81 9.97
C LYS A 54 -4.17 10.37 10.46
N GLY A 55 -3.14 10.65 9.65
CA GLY A 55 -1.75 10.45 10.03
C GLY A 55 -1.21 9.03 9.88
N LEU A 56 -2.04 8.07 9.48
CA LEU A 56 -1.60 6.72 9.12
C LEU A 56 -1.58 6.53 7.59
N PRO A 57 -0.65 5.72 7.06
CA PRO A 57 -0.65 5.38 5.64
C PRO A 57 -1.96 4.71 5.25
N ALA A 58 -2.55 5.18 4.15
CA ALA A 58 -3.79 4.63 3.63
C ALA A 58 -3.71 4.46 2.11
N TRP A 59 -4.49 3.51 1.59
CA TRP A 59 -4.61 3.28 0.16
C TRP A 59 -5.96 2.68 -0.18
N ARG A 60 -6.65 3.27 -1.17
CA ARG A 60 -7.96 2.80 -1.67
C ARG A 60 -9.00 2.57 -0.57
N ASP A 61 -9.03 1.38 0.04
CA ASP A 61 -10.06 0.92 0.96
C ASP A 61 -9.54 0.51 2.34
N HIS A 62 -8.26 0.75 2.61
CA HIS A 62 -7.62 0.36 3.87
C HIS A 62 -6.62 1.41 4.36
N PHE A 63 -6.26 1.30 5.62
CA PHE A 63 -5.11 1.97 6.23
C PHE A 63 -4.26 0.96 7.00
N VAL A 64 -3.03 1.33 7.34
CA VAL A 64 -2.14 0.49 8.15
C VAL A 64 -1.83 1.17 9.48
N CYS A 65 -1.69 0.35 10.54
CA CYS A 65 -1.30 0.82 11.86
C CYS A 65 -0.28 -0.12 12.51
N ASP A 66 0.30 0.32 13.61
CA ASP A 66 1.26 -0.45 14.41
C ASP A 66 0.62 -1.45 15.38
N GLY A 67 -0.65 -1.80 15.14
CA GLY A 67 -1.48 -2.62 16.01
C GLY A 67 -2.44 -1.80 16.88
N ASN A 68 -2.39 -0.46 16.80
CA ASN A 68 -3.32 0.42 17.51
C ASN A 68 -3.86 1.48 16.57
N ALA A 69 -5.17 1.66 16.56
CA ALA A 69 -5.83 2.73 15.82
C ALA A 69 -6.89 3.41 16.68
N LYS A 70 -6.96 4.74 16.59
CA LYS A 70 -7.97 5.56 17.27
C LYS A 70 -8.70 6.36 16.21
N LEU A 71 -10.03 6.25 16.21
CA LEU A 71 -10.91 6.98 15.32
C LEU A 71 -12.03 7.62 16.15
N ASN A 72 -12.61 8.70 15.64
CA ASN A 72 -13.87 9.25 16.15
C ASN A 72 -14.95 8.98 15.11
N LEU A 73 -15.91 8.14 15.47
CA LEU A 73 -16.94 7.64 14.55
C LEU A 73 -18.33 7.77 15.17
N LEU A 74 -19.35 7.89 14.33
CA LEU A 74 -20.74 7.89 14.80
C LEU A 74 -21.10 6.53 15.40
N ALA A 75 -21.98 6.52 16.39
CA ALA A 75 -22.54 5.26 16.90
C ALA A 75 -23.27 4.51 15.76
N GLY A 76 -23.14 3.19 15.73
CA GLY A 76 -23.74 2.35 14.71
C GLY A 76 -22.92 1.12 14.37
N GLN A 77 -23.38 0.35 13.39
CA GLN A 77 -22.73 -0.89 12.96
C GLN A 77 -21.65 -0.62 11.91
N TYR A 78 -20.52 -1.27 12.12
CA TYR A 78 -19.36 -1.25 11.21
C TYR A 78 -18.90 -2.66 10.92
N ARG A 79 -18.26 -2.84 9.75
CA ARG A 79 -17.61 -4.09 9.35
C ARG A 79 -16.11 -3.84 9.28
N TYR A 80 -15.34 -4.79 9.75
CA TYR A 80 -13.90 -4.77 9.64
C TYR A 80 -13.35 -6.04 9.01
N GLU A 81 -12.19 -5.91 8.35
CA GLU A 81 -11.32 -7.00 7.93
C GLU A 81 -9.88 -6.56 8.23
N ILE A 82 -9.11 -7.44 8.85
CA ILE A 82 -7.75 -7.16 9.32
C ILE A 82 -6.82 -8.22 8.75
N GLU A 83 -5.77 -7.76 8.09
CA GLU A 83 -4.82 -8.61 7.39
C GLU A 83 -3.38 -8.26 7.79
N ARG A 84 -2.50 -9.26 7.70
CA ARG A 84 -1.06 -9.11 7.90
C ARG A 84 -0.29 -10.12 7.06
N GLY A 85 -0.09 -9.81 5.78
CA GLY A 85 0.61 -10.70 4.87
C GLY A 85 0.02 -12.12 4.78
N PRO A 86 0.58 -12.99 3.95
CA PRO A 86 0.02 -14.31 3.66
C PRO A 86 0.24 -15.36 4.78
N GLU A 87 1.10 -15.06 5.76
CA GLU A 87 1.41 -15.99 6.86
C GLU A 87 0.47 -15.84 8.06
N TYR A 88 -0.56 -15.01 7.97
CA TYR A 88 -1.56 -14.81 9.02
C TYR A 88 -2.96 -15.09 8.52
N GLU A 89 -3.81 -15.62 9.40
CA GLU A 89 -5.25 -15.71 9.16
C GLU A 89 -5.84 -14.29 9.12
N THR A 90 -6.70 -14.03 8.13
CA THR A 90 -7.49 -12.80 8.07
C THR A 90 -8.56 -12.81 9.16
N ALA A 91 -8.66 -11.76 9.95
CA ALA A 91 -9.73 -11.60 10.92
C ALA A 91 -10.79 -10.65 10.39
N ALA A 92 -12.04 -11.09 10.31
CA ALA A 92 -13.15 -10.27 9.84
C ALA A 92 -14.33 -10.34 10.82
N GLY A 93 -15.11 -9.24 10.87
CA GLY A 93 -16.27 -9.21 11.74
C GLY A 93 -17.07 -7.91 11.66
N LYS A 94 -18.02 -7.79 12.58
CA LYS A 94 -18.84 -6.60 12.78
C LYS A 94 -18.60 -6.06 14.18
N VAL A 95 -18.74 -4.75 14.35
CA VAL A 95 -18.67 -4.08 15.64
C VAL A 95 -19.77 -3.03 15.72
N ASP A 96 -20.47 -2.98 16.84
CA ASP A 96 -21.46 -1.96 17.14
C ASP A 96 -20.81 -0.88 17.99
N LEU A 97 -20.61 0.31 17.41
CA LEU A 97 -20.03 1.44 18.12
C LEU A 97 -21.09 2.14 18.96
N LYS A 98 -20.78 2.32 20.23
CA LYS A 98 -21.64 2.97 21.22
C LYS A 98 -21.35 4.47 21.29
N LYS A 99 -22.33 5.26 21.76
CA LYS A 99 -22.22 6.72 21.91
C LYS A 99 -21.17 7.14 22.95
N ASP A 100 -20.88 6.33 23.93
CA ASP A 100 -19.89 6.53 24.98
C ASP A 100 -18.48 6.01 24.63
N GLY A 101 -18.34 5.49 23.42
CA GLY A 101 -17.09 4.92 22.90
C GLY A 101 -17.09 3.40 22.88
N THR A 102 -16.18 2.85 22.10
CA THR A 102 -16.02 1.40 21.94
C THR A 102 -14.56 1.01 21.84
N ARG A 103 -14.20 -0.08 22.51
CA ARG A 103 -12.89 -0.72 22.37
C ARG A 103 -13.08 -2.10 21.76
N LEU A 104 -12.35 -2.35 20.66
CA LEU A 104 -12.28 -3.65 19.98
C LEU A 104 -10.84 -4.18 20.06
N VAL A 105 -10.69 -5.42 20.50
CA VAL A 105 -9.40 -6.13 20.52
C VAL A 105 -9.51 -7.33 19.60
N VAL A 106 -8.63 -7.44 18.62
CA VAL A 106 -8.64 -8.54 17.64
C VAL A 106 -7.27 -9.23 17.66
N PRO A 107 -7.18 -10.50 18.06
CA PRO A 107 -5.96 -11.27 17.90
C PRO A 107 -5.84 -11.75 16.44
N LEU A 108 -4.63 -11.64 15.86
CA LEU A 108 -4.29 -12.30 14.61
C LEU A 108 -3.46 -13.55 14.89
N LYS A 109 -3.80 -14.62 14.22
CA LYS A 109 -3.12 -15.91 14.34
C LYS A 109 -2.17 -16.10 13.17
N ARG A 110 -0.89 -16.33 13.48
CA ARG A 110 0.11 -16.75 12.49
C ARG A 110 -0.12 -18.22 12.15
N ILE A 111 -0.17 -18.57 10.86
CA ILE A 111 -0.36 -19.92 10.34
C ILE A 111 0.93 -20.57 9.87
N ALA A 112 1.90 -19.75 9.47
CA ALA A 112 3.23 -20.21 9.04
C ALA A 112 4.30 -19.19 9.47
N ASP A 113 5.54 -19.66 9.60
CA ASP A 113 6.73 -18.82 9.83
C ASP A 113 7.84 -19.32 8.90
N LEU A 114 7.73 -18.90 7.64
CA LEU A 114 8.61 -19.38 6.58
C LEU A 114 10.03 -18.81 6.73
N ALA A 115 10.19 -17.68 7.42
CA ALA A 115 11.51 -17.14 7.72
C ALA A 115 12.37 -18.09 8.55
N LYS A 116 11.76 -18.89 9.45
CA LYS A 116 12.48 -19.95 10.17
C LYS A 116 12.98 -21.08 9.27
N ALA A 117 12.37 -21.24 8.11
CA ALA A 117 12.79 -22.19 7.08
C ALA A 117 13.72 -21.56 6.02
N GLY A 118 14.15 -20.30 6.22
CA GLY A 118 15.03 -19.57 5.30
C GLY A 118 14.34 -18.92 4.11
N TRP A 119 13.00 -18.79 4.12
CA TRP A 119 12.23 -18.13 3.08
C TRP A 119 11.82 -16.74 3.53
N PHE A 120 12.14 -15.73 2.74
CA PHE A 120 11.87 -14.34 3.07
C PHE A 120 10.93 -13.70 2.04
N SER A 121 9.88 -13.04 2.52
CA SER A 121 8.93 -12.32 1.70
C SER A 121 9.45 -10.94 1.30
N GLY A 122 9.10 -10.47 0.12
CA GLY A 122 9.39 -9.12 -0.36
C GLY A 122 8.31 -8.61 -1.29
N ASP A 123 8.14 -7.29 -1.33
CA ASP A 123 7.44 -6.59 -2.40
C ASP A 123 8.49 -5.86 -3.22
N LEU A 124 8.65 -6.25 -4.48
CA LEU A 124 9.69 -5.72 -5.35
C LEU A 124 9.23 -4.50 -6.16
N HIS A 125 7.94 -4.13 -6.10
CA HIS A 125 7.38 -3.05 -6.89
C HIS A 125 6.66 -1.99 -6.03
N ILE A 126 7.44 -1.19 -5.30
CA ILE A 126 6.92 -0.28 -4.27
C ILE A 126 7.05 1.19 -4.70
N HIS A 127 5.91 1.87 -4.99
CA HIS A 127 5.81 3.31 -5.23
C HIS A 127 5.18 4.05 -4.03
N ARG A 128 5.68 3.82 -2.82
CA ARG A 128 5.16 4.46 -1.61
C ARG A 128 6.15 5.49 -1.06
N PRO A 129 5.68 6.53 -0.36
CA PRO A 129 6.57 7.48 0.29
C PRO A 129 7.54 6.78 1.24
N LEU A 130 8.84 7.10 1.16
CA LEU A 130 9.87 6.48 2.00
C LEU A 130 9.55 6.52 3.51
N LYS A 131 8.95 7.61 3.99
CA LYS A 131 8.54 7.76 5.40
C LYS A 131 7.53 6.73 5.88
N ASP A 132 6.73 6.17 4.97
CA ASP A 132 5.67 5.20 5.29
C ASP A 132 6.19 3.76 5.31
N ILE A 133 7.30 3.49 4.59
CA ILE A 133 7.83 2.14 4.39
C ILE A 133 8.11 1.39 5.70
N PRO A 134 8.70 2.00 6.75
CA PRO A 134 8.96 1.28 8.00
C PRO A 134 7.70 0.71 8.67
N LEU A 135 6.56 1.34 8.50
CA LEU A 135 5.29 0.81 9.00
C LEU A 135 4.69 -0.19 8.01
N LEU A 136 4.70 0.11 6.72
CA LEU A 136 4.14 -0.74 5.67
C LEU A 136 4.80 -2.12 5.65
N ILE A 137 6.14 -2.19 5.63
CA ILE A 137 6.88 -3.47 5.60
C ILE A 137 6.56 -4.35 6.83
N ARG A 138 6.35 -3.73 7.99
CA ARG A 138 5.96 -4.45 9.20
C ARG A 138 4.50 -4.88 9.16
N ALA A 139 3.60 -4.05 8.62
CA ALA A 139 2.17 -4.35 8.54
C ALA A 139 1.85 -5.45 7.54
N GLU A 140 2.64 -5.57 6.47
CA GLU A 140 2.52 -6.62 5.46
C GLU A 140 3.37 -7.86 5.77
N ASP A 141 4.11 -7.86 6.89
CA ASP A 141 5.06 -8.90 7.30
C ASP A 141 6.15 -9.21 6.27
N LEU A 142 6.58 -8.19 5.52
CA LEU A 142 7.63 -8.32 4.52
C LEU A 142 9.02 -8.23 5.17
N HIS A 143 10.00 -8.86 4.53
CA HIS A 143 11.40 -8.84 4.92
C HIS A 143 12.22 -7.90 4.03
N ILE A 144 11.85 -7.75 2.75
CA ILE A 144 12.58 -6.98 1.76
C ILE A 144 11.64 -5.99 1.09
N ALA A 145 12.06 -4.72 1.03
CA ALA A 145 11.33 -3.62 0.41
C ALA A 145 12.28 -2.72 -0.39
N PRO A 146 12.60 -3.04 -1.63
CA PRO A 146 13.22 -2.08 -2.55
C PRO A 146 12.17 -1.06 -2.99
N VAL A 147 12.40 0.21 -2.63
CA VAL A 147 11.47 1.31 -2.91
C VAL A 147 11.88 2.00 -4.19
N ILE A 148 10.97 2.05 -5.15
CA ILE A 148 11.17 2.72 -6.42
C ILE A 148 11.11 4.22 -6.20
N THR A 149 12.26 4.87 -6.28
CA THR A 149 12.42 6.31 -6.05
C THR A 149 12.71 7.09 -7.33
N TRP A 150 12.91 6.39 -8.42
CA TRP A 150 13.02 6.96 -9.75
C TRP A 150 12.42 6.01 -10.79
N TRP A 151 11.65 6.56 -11.74
CA TRP A 151 11.00 5.78 -12.81
C TRP A 151 10.58 6.70 -13.95
N ASN A 152 10.66 6.22 -15.18
CA ASN A 152 10.31 6.97 -16.38
C ASN A 152 10.90 8.39 -16.35
N ASN A 153 10.04 9.43 -16.27
CA ASN A 153 10.45 10.84 -16.17
C ASN A 153 10.44 11.39 -14.72
N ARG A 154 10.30 10.52 -13.73
CA ARG A 154 10.28 10.91 -12.30
C ARG A 154 11.55 10.46 -11.61
N ASN A 155 12.12 11.35 -10.80
CA ASN A 155 13.29 11.07 -9.98
C ASN A 155 13.20 11.88 -8.69
N LEU A 156 13.04 11.22 -7.56
CA LEU A 156 12.94 11.87 -6.25
C LEU A 156 14.27 12.52 -5.83
N TRP A 157 15.39 12.07 -6.39
CA TRP A 157 16.72 12.57 -6.07
C TRP A 157 17.14 13.76 -6.93
N LYS A 158 16.33 14.18 -7.89
CA LYS A 158 16.64 15.31 -8.76
C LYS A 158 16.78 16.59 -7.94
N GLY A 159 18.01 17.14 -7.91
CA GLY A 159 18.33 18.35 -7.15
C GLY A 159 18.39 18.16 -5.63
N GLN A 160 18.45 16.91 -5.16
CA GLN A 160 18.60 16.57 -3.76
C GLN A 160 19.80 15.64 -3.55
N PRO A 161 20.48 15.72 -2.41
CA PRO A 161 21.56 14.78 -2.11
C PRO A 161 21.01 13.37 -1.92
N ILE A 162 21.70 12.40 -2.48
CA ILE A 162 21.44 11.00 -2.21
C ILE A 162 21.93 10.68 -0.79
N PRO A 163 21.12 10.04 0.07
CA PRO A 163 21.56 9.67 1.41
C PRO A 163 22.78 8.74 1.35
N ALA A 164 23.74 8.94 2.24
CA ALA A 164 24.90 8.06 2.35
C ALA A 164 24.52 6.61 2.68
N ASN A 165 23.41 6.42 3.39
CA ASN A 165 22.86 5.10 3.68
C ASN A 165 21.49 4.93 2.98
N ILE A 166 21.50 4.21 1.87
CA ILE A 166 20.30 3.85 1.09
C ILE A 166 19.73 2.49 1.52
N LEU A 167 20.44 1.76 2.39
CA LEU A 167 19.98 0.53 3.02
C LEU A 167 19.55 0.84 4.45
N GLY A 168 18.30 0.54 4.76
CA GLY A 168 17.74 0.63 6.11
C GLY A 168 17.47 -0.77 6.65
N GLU A 169 17.82 -1.00 7.91
CA GLU A 169 17.48 -2.21 8.65
C GLU A 169 16.43 -1.88 9.72
N LEU A 170 15.42 -2.71 9.85
CA LEU A 170 14.38 -2.62 10.88
C LEU A 170 14.45 -3.84 11.81
N PRO A 171 13.87 -3.73 13.02
CA PRO A 171 13.77 -4.86 13.94
C PRO A 171 13.14 -6.10 13.29
N GLY A 172 13.76 -7.25 13.51
CA GLY A 172 13.56 -8.47 12.74
C GLY A 172 14.38 -8.39 11.44
N PRO A 173 14.59 -9.46 10.69
CA PRO A 173 15.39 -9.46 9.47
C PRO A 173 14.65 -8.75 8.32
N ARG A 174 14.51 -7.42 8.43
CA ARG A 174 13.78 -6.58 7.46
C ARG A 174 14.70 -5.50 6.92
N PHE A 175 14.75 -5.40 5.59
CA PHE A 175 15.63 -4.51 4.87
C PHE A 175 14.84 -3.63 3.90
N ILE A 176 15.17 -2.35 3.90
CA ILE A 176 14.62 -1.36 2.98
C ILE A 176 15.77 -0.87 2.09
N HIS A 177 15.59 -0.86 0.79
CA HIS A 177 16.52 -0.26 -0.15
C HIS A 177 15.85 0.94 -0.83
N ALA A 178 16.38 2.14 -0.60
CA ALA A 178 15.74 3.40 -1.02
C ALA A 178 16.19 3.87 -2.42
N MET A 179 16.76 3.00 -3.27
CA MET A 179 17.29 3.37 -4.58
C MET A 179 16.88 2.40 -5.69
N ALA A 180 15.78 1.68 -5.51
CA ALA A 180 15.21 0.94 -6.63
C ALA A 180 14.65 1.88 -7.68
N GLY A 181 14.64 1.43 -8.91
CA GLY A 181 14.13 2.18 -10.05
C GLY A 181 13.38 1.35 -11.04
N GLU A 182 12.63 2.01 -11.91
CA GLU A 182 11.82 1.38 -12.93
C GLU A 182 11.97 2.10 -14.27
N ASP A 183 12.19 1.34 -15.33
CA ASP A 183 12.04 1.77 -16.72
C ASP A 183 10.79 1.13 -17.30
N GLU A 184 9.64 1.78 -17.12
CA GLU A 184 8.34 1.34 -17.61
C GLU A 184 7.95 2.16 -18.83
N ARG A 185 8.01 1.55 -19.99
CA ARG A 185 7.65 2.18 -21.26
C ARG A 185 6.91 1.19 -22.14
N GLU A 186 6.70 1.53 -23.43
CA GLU A 186 5.89 0.72 -24.36
C GLU A 186 6.34 -0.73 -24.50
N GLY A 187 7.65 -0.96 -24.46
CA GLY A 187 8.25 -2.30 -24.58
C GLY A 187 8.10 -3.19 -23.36
N GLY A 188 7.64 -2.66 -22.22
CA GLY A 188 7.49 -3.36 -20.97
C GLY A 188 8.08 -2.62 -19.77
N ALA A 189 8.42 -3.33 -18.70
CA ALA A 189 9.05 -2.76 -17.52
C ALA A 189 10.23 -3.57 -17.03
N LEU A 190 11.33 -2.86 -16.72
CA LEU A 190 12.50 -3.38 -16.04
C LEU A 190 12.62 -2.72 -14.67
N LEU A 191 12.80 -3.52 -13.64
CA LEU A 191 13.13 -3.04 -12.30
C LEU A 191 14.63 -3.18 -12.06
N TYR A 192 15.21 -2.15 -11.44
CA TYR A 192 16.62 -2.09 -11.12
C TYR A 192 16.82 -2.00 -9.61
N PHE A 193 17.54 -2.94 -9.06
CA PHE A 193 17.83 -3.01 -7.64
C PHE A 193 19.31 -2.90 -7.36
N HIS A 194 19.65 -2.47 -6.15
CA HIS A 194 21.02 -2.37 -5.65
C HIS A 194 21.91 -1.38 -6.42
N LEU A 195 21.29 -0.33 -6.97
CA LEU A 195 22.03 0.82 -7.51
C LEU A 195 22.33 1.84 -6.41
N ASN A 196 23.39 2.61 -6.56
CA ASN A 196 23.77 3.70 -5.66
C ASN A 196 23.24 5.06 -6.11
N GLU A 197 22.84 5.16 -7.39
CA GLU A 197 22.33 6.37 -8.02
C GLU A 197 21.28 6.01 -9.08
N PRO A 198 20.37 6.94 -9.40
CA PRO A 198 19.39 6.72 -10.46
C PRO A 198 20.05 6.62 -11.83
N LEU A 199 19.54 5.74 -12.69
CA LEU A 199 19.87 5.78 -14.11
C LEU A 199 19.23 6.99 -14.79
N ALA A 200 19.88 7.50 -15.84
CA ALA A 200 19.44 8.68 -16.58
C ALA A 200 18.30 8.36 -17.58
N ILE A 201 17.23 7.69 -17.11
CA ILE A 201 16.06 7.39 -17.94
C ILE A 201 15.12 8.58 -18.10
N THR A 202 15.24 9.60 -17.24
CA THR A 202 14.50 10.86 -17.36
C THR A 202 14.81 11.54 -18.70
N GLY A 203 13.75 11.92 -19.42
CA GLY A 203 13.87 12.50 -20.76
C GLY A 203 13.82 11.47 -21.87
N SER A 204 13.74 10.17 -21.58
CA SER A 204 13.42 9.15 -22.58
C SER A 204 11.97 9.31 -23.03
N THR A 205 11.74 8.96 -24.30
CA THR A 205 10.38 8.87 -24.85
C THR A 205 9.80 7.47 -24.64
N ARG A 206 8.59 7.24 -25.10
CA ARG A 206 7.89 5.96 -25.06
C ARG A 206 8.74 4.78 -25.56
N GLU A 207 9.52 4.99 -26.64
CA GLU A 207 10.32 3.94 -27.27
C GLU A 207 11.81 4.26 -27.36
N PHE A 208 12.20 5.53 -27.20
CA PHE A 208 13.57 5.96 -27.42
C PHE A 208 14.14 6.71 -26.20
N PRO A 209 15.41 6.45 -25.85
CA PRO A 209 16.24 5.36 -26.36
C PRO A 209 15.74 3.99 -25.90
N SER A 210 16.13 2.92 -26.59
CA SER A 210 15.77 1.55 -26.16
C SER A 210 16.15 1.31 -24.70
N PRO A 211 15.32 0.57 -23.92
CA PRO A 211 15.64 0.13 -22.55
C PRO A 211 17.01 -0.56 -22.46
N MET A 212 17.49 -1.17 -23.54
CA MET A 212 18.84 -1.78 -23.62
C MET A 212 19.97 -0.81 -23.28
N LYS A 213 19.80 0.50 -23.55
CA LYS A 213 20.79 1.52 -23.16
C LYS A 213 20.93 1.59 -21.64
N PHE A 214 19.83 1.63 -20.93
CA PHE A 214 19.79 1.72 -19.48
C PHE A 214 20.17 0.41 -18.81
N LEU A 215 19.71 -0.72 -19.36
CA LEU A 215 20.13 -2.05 -18.94
C LEU A 215 21.65 -2.22 -19.05
N THR A 216 22.25 -1.76 -20.15
CA THR A 216 23.70 -1.78 -20.34
C THR A 216 24.43 -0.84 -19.36
N ALA A 217 23.83 0.31 -19.03
CA ALA A 217 24.41 1.22 -18.05
C ALA A 217 24.32 0.62 -16.62
N ALA A 218 23.19 0.03 -16.26
CA ALA A 218 23.01 -0.64 -14.97
C ALA A 218 24.06 -1.73 -14.73
N ARG A 219 24.39 -2.51 -15.76
CA ARG A 219 25.39 -3.60 -15.68
C ARG A 219 26.83 -3.15 -15.49
N LYS A 220 27.08 -1.85 -15.41
CA LYS A 220 28.39 -1.30 -15.00
C LYS A 220 28.52 -1.14 -13.49
N HIS A 221 27.41 -1.28 -12.76
CA HIS A 221 27.39 -1.21 -11.30
C HIS A 221 27.49 -2.63 -10.72
N ASP A 222 28.38 -2.80 -9.75
CA ASP A 222 28.57 -4.08 -9.08
C ASP A 222 27.33 -4.46 -8.26
N GLY A 223 26.95 -5.73 -8.34
CA GLY A 223 25.87 -6.31 -7.57
C GLY A 223 24.46 -5.84 -7.99
N VAL A 224 24.31 -5.11 -9.11
CA VAL A 224 22.99 -4.74 -9.61
C VAL A 224 22.18 -5.99 -9.95
N TRP A 225 20.91 -5.99 -9.57
CA TRP A 225 19.92 -7.00 -9.95
C TRP A 225 18.86 -6.36 -10.84
N VAL A 226 18.59 -6.97 -11.99
CA VAL A 226 17.60 -6.47 -12.95
C VAL A 226 16.51 -7.52 -13.13
N ASP A 227 15.27 -7.10 -12.87
CA ASP A 227 14.07 -7.92 -13.02
C ASP A 227 13.24 -7.49 -14.23
N ILE A 228 12.75 -8.45 -15.00
CA ILE A 228 11.72 -8.23 -16.03
C ILE A 228 10.37 -8.27 -15.31
N GLU A 229 9.84 -7.12 -14.96
CA GLU A 229 8.64 -7.00 -14.13
C GLU A 229 7.37 -7.39 -14.91
N LYS A 230 7.31 -7.04 -16.22
CA LYS A 230 6.16 -7.32 -17.08
C LYS A 230 6.50 -8.38 -18.13
N PRO A 231 6.21 -9.66 -17.86
CA PRO A 231 6.72 -10.77 -18.67
C PRO A 231 6.06 -10.94 -20.06
N PHE A 232 4.99 -10.19 -20.37
CA PHE A 232 4.20 -10.37 -21.60
C PHE A 232 4.32 -9.23 -22.60
N TRP A 233 5.35 -8.37 -22.49
CA TRP A 233 5.53 -7.20 -23.33
C TRP A 233 6.52 -7.41 -24.47
N TRP A 234 6.56 -6.42 -25.37
CA TRP A 234 7.22 -6.51 -26.67
C TRP A 234 8.74 -6.70 -26.61
N ASP A 235 9.42 -6.03 -25.67
CA ASP A 235 10.88 -6.05 -25.57
C ASP A 235 11.40 -7.23 -24.73
N VAL A 236 10.53 -8.00 -24.09
CA VAL A 236 10.93 -9.14 -23.24
C VAL A 236 11.83 -10.14 -23.97
N PRO A 237 11.55 -10.57 -25.21
CA PRO A 237 12.45 -11.47 -25.95
C PRO A 237 13.84 -10.89 -26.13
N LEU A 238 13.94 -9.57 -26.40
CA LEU A 238 15.24 -8.88 -26.53
C LEU A 238 16.01 -8.88 -25.21
N TRP A 239 15.35 -8.57 -24.10
CA TRP A 239 15.97 -8.55 -22.79
C TRP A 239 16.45 -9.93 -22.37
N LEU A 240 15.66 -10.97 -22.58
CA LEU A 240 16.06 -12.36 -22.32
C LEU A 240 17.26 -12.77 -23.20
N ALA A 241 17.20 -12.49 -24.50
CA ALA A 241 18.30 -12.82 -25.43
C ALA A 241 19.61 -12.08 -25.11
N SER A 242 19.52 -10.90 -24.46
CA SER A 242 20.70 -10.13 -24.05
C SER A 242 21.50 -10.80 -22.95
N GLY A 243 20.92 -11.71 -22.19
CA GLY A 243 21.51 -12.33 -20.99
C GLY A 243 21.81 -11.33 -19.86
N ARG A 244 21.13 -10.17 -19.84
CA ARG A 244 21.43 -9.07 -18.92
C ARG A 244 20.38 -8.89 -17.83
N CYS A 245 19.36 -9.75 -17.75
CA CYS A 245 18.36 -9.77 -16.70
C CYS A 245 18.62 -10.95 -15.77
N ASP A 246 18.34 -10.79 -14.49
CA ASP A 246 18.59 -11.79 -13.45
C ASP A 246 17.33 -12.58 -13.10
N SER A 247 16.17 -11.95 -13.24
CA SER A 247 14.87 -12.54 -12.93
C SER A 247 13.78 -12.05 -13.87
N ILE A 248 12.66 -12.76 -13.83
CA ILE A 248 11.43 -12.41 -14.54
C ILE A 248 10.25 -12.64 -13.63
N GLY A 249 9.36 -11.65 -13.54
CA GLY A 249 8.12 -11.73 -12.79
C GLY A 249 7.16 -12.76 -13.41
N LEU A 250 6.53 -13.57 -12.57
CA LEU A 250 5.44 -14.46 -12.99
C LEU A 250 4.09 -13.75 -12.98
N ALA A 251 3.96 -12.72 -12.13
CA ALA A 251 2.79 -11.89 -11.97
C ALA A 251 3.23 -10.45 -11.74
N ASN A 252 2.43 -9.48 -12.16
CA ASN A 252 2.74 -8.06 -12.04
C ASN A 252 1.57 -7.27 -11.45
N ASN A 253 1.73 -5.96 -11.28
CA ASN A 253 0.71 -5.08 -10.73
C ASN A 253 -0.59 -5.00 -11.55
N HIS A 254 -0.59 -5.42 -12.80
CA HIS A 254 -1.79 -5.54 -13.65
C HIS A 254 -2.63 -6.76 -13.30
N MET A 255 -2.07 -7.74 -12.58
CA MET A 255 -2.77 -8.93 -12.09
C MET A 255 -3.49 -8.71 -10.75
N CYS A 256 -3.75 -7.47 -10.38
CA CYS A 256 -4.44 -7.14 -9.14
C CYS A 256 -5.94 -7.52 -9.17
N ARG A 257 -6.61 -7.44 -8.03
CA ARG A 257 -8.06 -7.76 -7.81
C ARG A 257 -9.03 -7.07 -8.79
N SER A 258 -8.62 -6.05 -9.49
CA SER A 258 -9.47 -5.37 -10.47
C SER A 258 -9.40 -6.07 -11.81
N SER A 259 -10.47 -5.98 -12.59
CA SER A 259 -10.65 -6.55 -13.94
C SER A 259 -9.69 -5.96 -14.99
N VAL A 260 -8.47 -5.65 -14.64
CA VAL A 260 -7.48 -4.98 -15.50
C VAL A 260 -7.13 -5.84 -16.72
N TYR A 261 -7.14 -7.16 -16.59
CA TYR A 261 -6.94 -8.06 -17.74
C TYR A 261 -7.97 -7.92 -18.85
N ALA A 262 -9.19 -7.49 -18.54
CA ALA A 262 -10.23 -7.32 -19.54
C ALA A 262 -10.00 -6.11 -20.47
N SER A 263 -9.09 -5.20 -20.12
CA SER A 263 -8.80 -3.98 -20.87
C SER A 263 -7.46 -4.01 -21.61
N GLU A 264 -6.62 -5.02 -21.37
CA GLU A 264 -5.29 -5.14 -21.99
C GLU A 264 -5.13 -6.36 -22.91
N ALA A 265 -6.21 -7.11 -23.13
CA ALA A 265 -6.25 -8.26 -24.05
C ALA A 265 -6.60 -7.84 -25.48
#